data_c90499866f622e1cff354d836a3dd98b
#
_entry.id   c90499866f622e1cff354d836a3dd98b
#
_cell.length_a   1.000
_cell.length_b   1.000
_cell.length_c   1.000
_cell.angle_alpha   90.00
_cell.angle_beta   90.00
_cell.angle_gamma   90.00
#
_symmetry.space_group_name_H-M   'P 1'
#
loop_
_entity.id
_entity.type
_entity.pdbx_description
1 polymer ?
#
loop_
_entity_poly.entity_id
_entity_poly.type
_entity_poly.pdbx_seq_one_letter_code
_entity_poly.pdbx_strand_id
1 'polypeptide(L)'
;VIDLDKDKIDQKSYAAAYEATVATYKDRVTKNFFVDNFASGANDWYLGRIVVPIKQIQDKLYTGGHDSDVYAYYSGVLHAEALQTNFSRLSANCWQKVDSPSVTQGIYDAMRDLQKGKERGENDAYISQGSEMLLKACTGQ
;
A
#
# COMPACT_ATOMS: atom_id res chain seq x y z
N VAL A 1 13.10 6.97 -0.37
CA VAL A 1 12.86 6.19 -1.58
C VAL A 1 12.74 4.71 -1.22
N ILE A 2 11.71 4.08 -1.69
CA ILE A 2 11.50 2.64 -1.51
C ILE A 2 12.01 1.95 -2.78
N ASP A 3 13.00 1.08 -2.61
CA ASP A 3 13.65 0.44 -3.76
C ASP A 3 14.10 -0.97 -3.38
N LEU A 4 13.18 -1.92 -3.52
CA LEU A 4 13.45 -3.32 -3.24
C LEU A 4 13.98 -4.01 -4.49
N ASP A 5 15.04 -4.81 -4.33
CA ASP A 5 15.59 -5.56 -5.45
C ASP A 5 14.52 -6.46 -6.07
N LYS A 6 14.51 -6.53 -7.40
CA LYS A 6 13.46 -7.26 -8.14
C LYS A 6 13.41 -8.75 -7.77
N ASP A 7 14.54 -9.35 -7.48
CA ASP A 7 14.59 -10.76 -7.09
C ASP A 7 14.07 -11.02 -5.69
N LYS A 8 13.87 -9.97 -4.89
CA LYS A 8 13.31 -10.05 -3.55
C LYS A 8 11.81 -9.74 -3.50
N ILE A 9 11.22 -9.35 -4.63
CA ILE A 9 9.80 -9.01 -4.67
C ILE A 9 8.97 -10.28 -4.71
N ASP A 10 8.08 -10.42 -3.71
CA ASP A 10 7.06 -11.46 -3.71
C ASP A 10 5.89 -10.99 -4.57
N GLN A 11 5.69 -11.63 -5.72
CA GLN A 11 4.71 -11.18 -6.72
C GLN A 11 3.31 -11.01 -6.15
N LYS A 12 2.82 -11.98 -5.39
CA LYS A 12 1.46 -11.94 -4.86
C LYS A 12 1.25 -10.77 -3.90
N SER A 13 2.24 -10.51 -3.04
CA SER A 13 2.18 -9.40 -2.09
C SER A 13 2.26 -8.05 -2.78
N TYR A 14 3.20 -7.92 -3.70
CA TYR A 14 3.39 -6.70 -4.49
C TYR A 14 2.15 -6.37 -5.32
N ALA A 15 1.67 -7.34 -6.06
CA ALA A 15 0.56 -7.13 -7.00
C ALA A 15 -0.73 -6.79 -6.26
N ALA A 16 -1.05 -7.50 -5.19
CA ALA A 16 -2.26 -7.23 -4.42
C ALA A 16 -2.22 -5.84 -3.80
N ALA A 17 -1.07 -5.43 -3.27
CA ALA A 17 -0.90 -4.09 -2.71
C ALA A 17 -0.98 -3.01 -3.78
N TYR A 18 -0.36 -3.24 -4.94
CA TYR A 18 -0.42 -2.32 -6.07
C TYR A 18 -1.86 -2.11 -6.52
N GLU A 19 -2.59 -3.20 -6.76
CA GLU A 19 -3.97 -3.14 -7.23
C GLU A 19 -4.88 -2.42 -6.22
N ALA A 20 -4.77 -2.77 -4.95
CA ALA A 20 -5.58 -2.13 -3.90
C ALA A 20 -5.29 -0.64 -3.79
N THR A 21 -4.02 -0.25 -3.94
CA THR A 21 -3.62 1.16 -3.87
C THR A 21 -4.18 1.94 -5.06
N VAL A 22 -4.10 1.37 -6.27
CA VAL A 22 -4.70 2.00 -7.45
C VAL A 22 -6.20 2.19 -7.26
N ALA A 23 -6.90 1.16 -6.78
CA ALA A 23 -8.35 1.23 -6.56
C ALA A 23 -8.72 2.33 -5.56
N THR A 24 -7.92 2.48 -4.50
CA THR A 24 -8.20 3.44 -3.44
C THR A 24 -7.87 4.88 -3.84
N TYR A 25 -6.77 5.07 -4.56
CA TYR A 25 -6.21 6.40 -4.81
C TYR A 25 -6.34 6.89 -6.24
N LYS A 26 -7.03 6.17 -7.11
CA LYS A 26 -7.24 6.62 -8.48
C LYS A 26 -7.87 8.01 -8.47
N ASP A 27 -7.32 8.92 -9.28
CA ASP A 27 -7.75 10.30 -9.41
C ASP A 27 -7.54 11.14 -8.14
N ARG A 28 -6.77 10.63 -7.17
CA ARG A 28 -6.54 11.32 -5.90
C ARG A 28 -5.07 11.68 -5.66
N VAL A 29 -4.18 11.34 -6.59
CA VAL A 29 -2.75 11.62 -6.45
C VAL A 29 -2.40 12.81 -7.34
N THR A 30 -2.35 14.01 -6.75
CA THR A 30 -2.01 15.23 -7.46
C THR A 30 -0.51 15.31 -7.75
N LYS A 31 -0.11 16.25 -8.59
CA LYS A 31 1.30 16.47 -8.90
C LYS A 31 2.10 16.86 -7.67
N ASN A 32 1.46 17.47 -6.69
CA ASN A 32 2.12 17.96 -5.48
C ASN A 32 2.03 16.99 -4.31
N PHE A 33 1.43 15.81 -4.51
CA PHE A 33 1.31 14.82 -3.45
C PHE A 33 2.69 14.24 -3.11
N PHE A 34 2.98 14.14 -1.83
CA PHE A 34 4.29 13.64 -1.34
C PHE A 34 4.28 12.11 -1.31
N VAL A 35 4.49 11.50 -2.47
CA VAL A 35 4.44 10.05 -2.64
C VAL A 35 5.49 9.34 -1.78
N ASP A 36 6.71 9.89 -1.68
CA ASP A 36 7.77 9.28 -0.87
C ASP A 36 7.38 9.27 0.61
N ASN A 37 6.77 10.33 1.10
CA ASN A 37 6.31 10.40 2.49
C ASN A 37 5.20 9.40 2.77
N PHE A 38 4.29 9.24 1.81
CA PHE A 38 3.23 8.24 1.90
C PHE A 38 3.81 6.83 2.04
N ALA A 39 4.75 6.48 1.17
CA ALA A 39 5.39 5.17 1.22
C ALA A 39 6.20 4.98 2.50
N SER A 40 6.85 6.03 2.99
CA SER A 40 7.57 5.97 4.27
C SER A 40 6.64 5.70 5.43
N GLY A 41 5.46 6.31 5.43
CA GLY A 41 4.43 6.05 6.45
C GLY A 41 3.99 4.59 6.45
N ALA A 42 3.73 4.05 5.26
CA ALA A 42 3.36 2.65 5.11
C ALA A 42 4.48 1.72 5.61
N ASN A 43 5.72 2.02 5.24
CA ASN A 43 6.87 1.24 5.66
C ASN A 43 7.02 1.24 7.19
N ASP A 44 6.88 2.42 7.80
CA ASP A 44 6.98 2.54 9.26
C ASP A 44 5.89 1.75 9.97
N TRP A 45 4.68 1.72 9.43
CA TRP A 45 3.61 0.89 10.00
C TRP A 45 3.99 -0.59 10.00
N TYR A 46 4.45 -1.13 8.85
CA TYR A 46 4.78 -2.55 8.76
C TYR A 46 6.01 -2.92 9.58
N LEU A 47 6.91 -1.97 9.82
CA LEU A 47 8.09 -2.19 10.68
C LEU A 47 7.79 -2.02 12.17
N GLY A 48 6.55 -1.71 12.52
CA GLY A 48 6.16 -1.55 13.94
C GLY A 48 6.68 -0.29 14.58
N ARG A 49 6.96 0.76 13.79
CA ARG A 49 7.51 2.03 14.30
C ARG A 49 6.47 3.04 14.70
N ILE A 50 5.18 2.77 14.42
CA ILE A 50 4.11 3.71 14.72
C ILE A 50 3.58 3.45 16.13
N VAL A 51 3.76 4.42 17.01
CA VAL A 51 3.35 4.32 18.42
C VAL A 51 2.09 5.15 18.71
N VAL A 52 1.67 6.00 17.77
CA VAL A 52 0.46 6.82 17.92
C VAL A 52 -0.76 5.98 17.58
N PRO A 53 -1.82 5.99 18.41
CA PRO A 53 -3.04 5.25 18.09
C PRO A 53 -3.66 5.70 16.77
N ILE A 54 -4.23 4.76 16.02
CA ILE A 54 -4.84 5.02 14.71
C ILE A 54 -5.89 6.12 14.80
N LYS A 55 -6.70 6.13 15.86
CA LYS A 55 -7.72 7.17 16.03
C LYS A 55 -7.12 8.57 16.07
N GLN A 56 -5.99 8.74 16.75
CA GLN A 56 -5.32 10.05 16.80
C GLN A 56 -4.78 10.45 15.43
N ILE A 57 -4.31 9.49 14.65
CA ILE A 57 -3.83 9.74 13.29
C ILE A 57 -4.99 10.22 12.42
N GLN A 58 -6.15 9.56 12.52
CA GLN A 58 -7.34 9.96 11.78
C GLN A 58 -7.77 11.39 12.13
N ASP A 59 -7.74 11.74 13.41
CA ASP A 59 -8.09 13.10 13.87
C ASP A 59 -7.13 14.15 13.29
N LYS A 60 -5.84 13.84 13.21
CA LYS A 60 -4.86 14.73 12.62
C LYS A 60 -5.12 15.00 11.15
N LEU A 61 -5.59 14.01 10.41
CA LEU A 61 -5.88 14.18 8.99
C LEU A 61 -7.07 15.10 8.73
N TYR A 62 -8.03 15.15 9.66
CA TYR A 62 -9.16 16.07 9.52
C TYR A 62 -8.78 17.53 9.66
N THR A 63 -7.69 17.82 10.37
CA THR A 63 -7.28 19.20 10.67
C THR A 63 -6.11 19.69 9.82
N GLY A 64 -5.49 18.80 9.02
CA GLY A 64 -4.33 19.16 8.20
C GLY A 64 -4.67 19.47 6.75
N GLY A 65 -3.78 20.19 6.08
CA GLY A 65 -3.87 20.43 4.65
C GLY A 65 -3.51 19.18 3.86
N HIS A 66 -4.21 18.94 2.75
CA HIS A 66 -4.03 17.73 1.96
C HIS A 66 -2.71 17.66 1.18
N ASP A 67 -2.05 18.82 1.00
CA ASP A 67 -0.81 18.89 0.25
C ASP A 67 0.42 18.92 1.15
N SER A 68 0.27 18.62 2.43
CA SER A 68 1.40 18.58 3.34
C SER A 68 2.10 17.22 3.31
N ASP A 69 3.40 17.25 3.63
CA ASP A 69 4.20 16.03 3.78
C ASP A 69 3.70 15.19 4.96
N VAL A 70 3.27 15.83 6.04
CA VAL A 70 2.70 15.17 7.22
C VAL A 70 1.40 14.45 6.86
N TYR A 71 0.53 15.11 6.09
CA TYR A 71 -0.71 14.48 5.63
C TYR A 71 -0.41 13.22 4.83
N ALA A 72 0.54 13.30 3.89
CA ALA A 72 0.91 12.16 3.06
C ALA A 72 1.46 11.02 3.90
N TYR A 73 2.32 11.34 4.87
CA TYR A 73 2.92 10.32 5.75
C TYR A 73 1.84 9.55 6.53
N TYR A 74 0.96 10.28 7.21
CA TYR A 74 -0.07 9.63 8.02
C TYR A 74 -1.14 8.94 7.17
N SER A 75 -1.42 9.47 5.97
CA SER A 75 -2.29 8.76 5.02
C SER A 75 -1.69 7.41 4.64
N GLY A 76 -0.37 7.36 4.45
CA GLY A 76 0.35 6.11 4.17
C GLY A 76 0.25 5.11 5.31
N VAL A 77 0.36 5.59 6.55
CA VAL A 77 0.19 4.75 7.74
C VAL A 77 -1.21 4.12 7.75
N LEU A 78 -2.24 4.94 7.56
CA LEU A 78 -3.62 4.45 7.55
C LEU A 78 -3.88 3.49 6.40
N HIS A 79 -3.33 3.76 5.23
CA HIS A 79 -3.48 2.88 4.08
C HIS A 79 -2.83 1.52 4.33
N ALA A 80 -1.64 1.51 4.90
CA ALA A 80 -0.93 0.27 5.23
C ALA A 80 -1.69 -0.57 6.25
N GLU A 81 -2.22 0.08 7.28
CA GLU A 81 -3.04 -0.58 8.30
C GLU A 81 -4.31 -1.17 7.68
N ALA A 82 -4.98 -0.41 6.81
CA ALA A 82 -6.19 -0.87 6.15
C ALA A 82 -5.93 -2.08 5.25
N LEU A 83 -4.82 -2.10 4.51
CA LEU A 83 -4.43 -3.25 3.70
C LEU A 83 -4.22 -4.49 4.56
N GLN A 84 -3.48 -4.34 5.65
CA GLN A 84 -3.24 -5.45 6.58
C GLN A 84 -4.56 -6.01 7.12
N THR A 85 -5.46 -5.13 7.53
CA THR A 85 -6.78 -5.53 8.02
C THR A 85 -7.58 -6.27 6.94
N ASN A 86 -7.58 -5.74 5.71
CA ASN A 86 -8.34 -6.35 4.62
C ASN A 86 -7.79 -7.73 4.24
N PHE A 87 -6.47 -7.89 4.19
CA PHE A 87 -5.88 -9.20 3.93
C PHE A 87 -6.23 -10.18 5.06
N SER A 88 -6.19 -9.71 6.30
CA SER A 88 -6.51 -10.56 7.46
C SER A 88 -7.96 -11.02 7.48
N ARG A 89 -8.84 -10.33 6.75
CA ARG A 89 -10.24 -10.74 6.60
C ARG A 89 -10.42 -11.91 5.64
N LEU A 90 -9.47 -12.14 4.75
CA LEU A 90 -9.52 -13.29 3.82
C LEU A 90 -9.36 -14.60 4.59
N SER A 91 -8.47 -14.63 5.56
CA SER A 91 -8.30 -15.75 6.50
C SER A 91 -7.48 -15.25 7.69
N ALA A 92 -7.58 -15.95 8.80
CA ALA A 92 -6.91 -15.57 10.04
C ALA A 92 -5.40 -15.50 9.90
N ASN A 93 -4.81 -16.30 9.01
CA ASN A 93 -3.36 -16.36 8.82
C ASN A 93 -2.88 -15.76 7.51
N CYS A 94 -3.73 -15.00 6.81
CA CYS A 94 -3.37 -14.43 5.51
C CYS A 94 -2.16 -13.50 5.62
N TRP A 95 -2.15 -12.63 6.62
CA TRP A 95 -1.05 -11.67 6.76
C TRP A 95 0.31 -12.35 6.96
N GLN A 96 0.33 -13.52 7.58
CA GLN A 96 1.56 -14.30 7.76
C GLN A 96 2.14 -14.81 6.44
N LYS A 97 1.31 -14.89 5.40
CA LYS A 97 1.72 -15.33 4.06
C LYS A 97 2.15 -14.18 3.18
N VAL A 98 2.12 -12.96 3.69
CA VAL A 98 2.40 -11.75 2.95
C VAL A 98 3.80 -11.26 3.29
N ASP A 99 4.54 -10.85 2.26
CA ASP A 99 5.85 -10.24 2.40
C ASP A 99 5.68 -8.74 2.50
N SER A 100 5.79 -8.18 3.71
CA SER A 100 5.49 -6.77 3.92
C SER A 100 6.41 -5.80 3.16
N PRO A 101 7.72 -6.07 2.97
CA PRO A 101 8.52 -5.20 2.11
C PRO A 101 7.98 -5.12 0.67
N SER A 102 7.49 -6.24 0.14
CA SER A 102 6.89 -6.26 -1.20
C SER A 102 5.58 -5.48 -1.25
N VAL A 103 4.78 -5.53 -0.17
CA VAL A 103 3.57 -4.70 -0.03
C VAL A 103 3.94 -3.23 -0.10
N THR A 104 4.93 -2.80 0.67
CA THR A 104 5.39 -1.41 0.67
C THR A 104 5.85 -0.98 -0.72
N GLN A 105 6.61 -1.84 -1.42
CA GLN A 105 7.06 -1.54 -2.77
C GLN A 105 5.86 -1.39 -3.73
N GLY A 106 4.87 -2.27 -3.62
CA GLY A 106 3.66 -2.18 -4.42
C GLY A 106 2.89 -0.90 -4.19
N ILE A 107 2.77 -0.48 -2.93
CA ILE A 107 2.14 0.79 -2.57
C ILE A 107 2.89 1.96 -3.21
N TYR A 108 4.21 1.98 -3.04
CA TYR A 108 5.03 3.07 -3.57
C TYR A 108 4.93 3.17 -5.09
N ASP A 109 5.10 2.03 -5.77
CA ASP A 109 5.06 2.01 -7.23
C ASP A 109 3.68 2.42 -7.75
N ALA A 110 2.60 1.98 -7.10
CA ALA A 110 1.25 2.37 -7.49
C ALA A 110 1.04 3.88 -7.34
N MET A 111 1.47 4.47 -6.23
CA MET A 111 1.31 5.91 -6.01
C MET A 111 2.13 6.72 -7.02
N ARG A 112 3.36 6.31 -7.31
CA ARG A 112 4.20 6.97 -8.33
C ARG A 112 3.55 6.86 -9.70
N ASP A 113 3.08 5.68 -10.06
CA ASP A 113 2.47 5.46 -11.36
C ASP A 113 1.18 6.27 -11.50
N LEU A 114 0.36 6.34 -10.45
CA LEU A 114 -0.84 7.18 -10.42
C LEU A 114 -0.50 8.66 -10.59
N GLN A 115 0.56 9.12 -9.92
CA GLN A 115 0.98 10.51 -10.03
C GLN A 115 1.38 10.87 -11.47
N LYS A 116 1.96 9.89 -12.19
CA LYS A 116 2.42 10.07 -13.57
C LYS A 116 1.35 9.70 -14.60
N GLY A 117 0.19 9.20 -14.18
CA GLY A 117 -0.83 8.72 -15.09
C GLY A 117 -0.46 7.45 -15.84
N LYS A 118 0.39 6.60 -15.25
CA LYS A 118 0.91 5.38 -15.88
C LYS A 118 0.61 4.13 -15.06
N GLU A 119 -0.44 4.16 -14.27
CA GLU A 119 -0.81 3.01 -13.44
C GLU A 119 -1.15 1.78 -14.28
N ARG A 120 -0.76 0.61 -13.77
CA ARG A 120 -1.05 -0.67 -14.41
C ARG A 120 -2.43 -1.14 -13.97
N GLY A 121 -3.18 -1.71 -14.90
CA GLY A 121 -4.55 -2.15 -14.66
C GLY A 121 -4.72 -3.64 -14.84
N GLU A 122 -5.97 -4.07 -15.05
CA GLU A 122 -6.33 -5.48 -15.17
C GLU A 122 -5.65 -6.17 -16.35
N ASN A 123 -5.26 -5.42 -17.37
CA ASN A 123 -4.56 -5.96 -18.53
C ASN A 123 -3.10 -6.29 -18.25
N ASP A 124 -2.58 -5.86 -17.14
CA ASP A 124 -1.21 -6.20 -16.75
C ASP A 124 -1.20 -7.57 -16.11
N ALA A 125 -0.59 -8.54 -16.79
CA ALA A 125 -0.59 -9.93 -16.35
C ALA A 125 0.11 -10.13 -15.01
N TYR A 126 1.21 -9.39 -14.78
CA TYR A 126 1.95 -9.51 -13.52
C TYR A 126 1.07 -9.12 -12.32
N ILE A 127 0.34 -8.02 -12.47
CA ILE A 127 -0.52 -7.52 -11.39
C ILE A 127 -1.74 -8.43 -11.21
N SER A 128 -2.46 -8.78 -12.29
CA SER A 128 -3.67 -9.58 -12.16
C SER A 128 -3.39 -10.99 -11.68
N GLN A 129 -2.34 -11.62 -12.19
CA GLN A 129 -1.96 -12.96 -11.76
C GLN A 129 -1.46 -12.98 -10.31
N GLY A 130 -0.67 -11.98 -9.93
CA GLY A 130 -0.17 -11.86 -8.57
C GLY A 130 -1.30 -11.68 -7.57
N SER A 131 -2.27 -10.82 -7.86
CA SER A 131 -3.43 -10.63 -6.99
C SER A 131 -4.23 -11.91 -6.83
N GLU A 132 -4.43 -12.66 -7.91
CA GLU A 132 -5.11 -13.95 -7.85
C GLU A 132 -4.33 -14.96 -7.00
N MET A 133 -3.01 -14.97 -7.15
CA MET A 133 -2.15 -15.84 -6.33
C MET A 133 -2.33 -15.58 -4.84
N LEU A 134 -2.45 -14.31 -4.44
CA LEU A 134 -2.69 -13.98 -3.04
C LEU A 134 -4.03 -14.51 -2.56
N LEU A 135 -5.09 -14.30 -3.35
CA LEU A 135 -6.41 -14.80 -2.99
C LEU A 135 -6.38 -16.32 -2.78
N LYS A 136 -5.76 -17.05 -3.69
CA LYS A 136 -5.65 -18.50 -3.58
C LYS A 136 -4.84 -18.91 -2.35
N ALA A 137 -3.72 -18.24 -2.10
CA ALA A 137 -2.87 -18.55 -0.95
C ALA A 137 -3.62 -18.34 0.37
N CYS A 138 -4.45 -17.31 0.45
CA CYS A 138 -5.14 -16.95 1.67
C CYS A 138 -6.48 -17.65 1.84
N THR A 139 -7.15 -18.03 0.76
CA THR A 139 -8.45 -18.71 0.84
C THR A 139 -8.37 -20.22 0.68
N GLY A 140 -7.20 -20.74 0.35
CA GLY A 140 -6.98 -22.19 0.19
C GLY A 140 -7.54 -22.78 -1.10
N GLN A 141 -7.78 -21.92 -2.09
CA GLN A 141 -8.35 -22.38 -3.37
C GLN A 141 -7.28 -22.52 -4.44
#